data_3b623b89f99d3aa7f532eb29dde2836d
#
_entry.id   3b623b89f99d3aa7f532eb29dde2836d
#
_cell.length_a   1.000
_cell.length_b   1.000
_cell.length_c   1.000
_cell.angle_alpha   90.00
_cell.angle_beta   90.00
_cell.angle_gamma   90.00
#
_symmetry.space_group_name_H-M   'P 1'
#
loop_
_entity.id
_entity.type
_entity.pdbx_description
1 polymer ?
#
loop_
_entity_poly.entity_id
_entity_poly.type
_entity_poly.pdbx_seq_one_letter_code
_entity_poly.pdbx_strand_id
1 'polypeptide(L)'
;ASGDKAADDSLYPIAVLIDELKNEDIQLRLNSIKKLSTIALALGEERTRNELIPFLTESIYDEDEVLLALAEQLGNFIPLVGGPEYAMYLIPPLESLATVEETVVREKAVESLRTVAGQHSAQDLEVHLVPTLQRLVSGDWFTSRTSACGLFSVCYPRVSAAVKSELRINFRTLCQDETPMVRRAAAGKLGEFAKVVELEYLKSDLIPTFVQMAQDEQDSVRLLAVEACVSIAQLLPQDEVELNVMPTLRQCVNDNSWRVRYMVSEKLTDLQKAVGQEITKNDLVSAFQFLLKDSEAEVRASASAKVTEFCANLDKACQEQIIMTSILPCVKELVADSNQHVKSALASVIMGLSPIVGRNNTIEHLLPLFLIQLKDEWPEVRLNIISTLDCINDVIGIQQLSQSLLPAIVELAEDSKWRVRLAIIEYMPLLAGQLGQEFFNQKLRDLCFNWLNDHVYAIREAATLNMKKIVQTFGTQWAETNIINQILVMYKNSNYLHRMTCLFCINALADVCGADIIERLFLPTIKVLSTDPVANVRFNVAKTLQKLSPFLDQAAIDEHVKPILEKLNTDTDVDVKYFASEAMVSSAGG
;
A
#
# COMPACT_ATOMS: atom_id res chain seq x y z
N ALA A 1 61.81 10.78 22.17
CA ALA A 1 61.02 9.50 22.14
C ALA A 1 59.55 9.69 22.46
N SER A 2 59.15 10.70 23.28
CA SER A 2 57.75 10.96 23.60
C SER A 2 56.99 11.78 22.55
N GLY A 3 57.73 12.52 21.67
CA GLY A 3 57.14 13.32 20.60
C GLY A 3 56.69 12.47 19.41
N ASP A 4 57.42 11.42 19.09
CA ASP A 4 57.12 10.54 17.97
C ASP A 4 55.90 9.68 18.22
N LYS A 5 55.69 9.23 19.47
CA LYS A 5 54.49 8.45 19.83
C LYS A 5 53.20 9.28 19.76
N ALA A 6 53.23 10.54 20.14
CA ALA A 6 52.07 11.43 20.08
C ALA A 6 51.69 11.79 18.63
N ALA A 7 52.69 11.92 17.73
CA ALA A 7 52.45 12.16 16.31
C ALA A 7 51.89 10.94 15.62
N ASP A 8 52.37 9.73 15.93
CA ASP A 8 51.84 8.46 15.41
C ASP A 8 50.42 8.22 15.87
N ASP A 9 50.10 8.45 17.16
CA ASP A 9 48.76 8.31 17.70
C ASP A 9 47.75 9.27 17.06
N SER A 10 48.23 10.48 16.70
CA SER A 10 47.36 11.49 16.07
C SER A 10 46.96 11.16 14.62
N LEU A 11 47.79 10.38 13.89
CA LEU A 11 47.53 9.95 12.54
C LEU A 11 46.84 8.58 12.46
N TYR A 12 46.77 7.86 13.57
CA TYR A 12 46.25 6.48 13.65
C TYR A 12 44.84 6.31 13.08
N PRO A 13 43.85 7.18 13.41
CA PRO A 13 42.49 7.00 12.88
C PRO A 13 42.42 7.04 11.36
N ILE A 14 43.17 7.93 10.71
CA ILE A 14 43.20 8.06 9.23
C ILE A 14 43.93 6.87 8.61
N ALA A 15 45.05 6.44 9.20
CA ALA A 15 45.81 5.29 8.74
C ALA A 15 45.00 4.00 8.79
N VAL A 16 44.26 3.80 9.87
CA VAL A 16 43.34 2.65 10.01
C VAL A 16 42.25 2.70 8.95
N LEU A 17 41.64 3.87 8.72
CA LEU A 17 40.62 4.04 7.69
C LEU A 17 41.16 3.70 6.30
N ILE A 18 42.37 4.18 5.95
CA ILE A 18 43.01 3.88 4.67
C ILE A 18 43.15 2.36 4.48
N ASP A 19 43.64 1.65 5.50
CA ASP A 19 43.80 0.21 5.45
C ASP A 19 42.47 -0.54 5.32
N GLU A 20 41.44 -0.10 6.07
CA GLU A 20 40.11 -0.68 6.02
C GLU A 20 39.45 -0.48 4.63
N LEU A 21 39.63 0.67 4.00
CA LEU A 21 39.06 0.96 2.67
C LEU A 21 39.78 0.21 1.55
N LYS A 22 40.96 -0.34 1.82
CA LYS A 22 41.69 -1.21 0.88
C LYS A 22 41.28 -2.69 0.98
N ASN A 23 40.42 -3.06 1.93
CA ASN A 23 39.96 -4.42 2.12
C ASN A 23 39.14 -4.86 0.89
N GLU A 24 39.33 -6.11 0.47
CA GLU A 24 38.59 -6.68 -0.67
C GLU A 24 37.11 -6.94 -0.37
N ASP A 25 36.76 -7.09 0.92
CA ASP A 25 35.40 -7.32 1.36
C ASP A 25 34.62 -6.01 1.40
N ILE A 26 33.58 -5.90 0.56
CA ILE A 26 32.69 -4.73 0.46
C ILE A 26 32.04 -4.43 1.81
N GLN A 27 31.65 -5.47 2.56
CA GLN A 27 30.97 -5.28 3.86
C GLN A 27 31.88 -4.61 4.88
N LEU A 28 33.16 -4.95 4.87
CA LEU A 28 34.14 -4.32 5.78
C LEU A 28 34.39 -2.85 5.38
N ARG A 29 34.48 -2.55 4.08
CA ARG A 29 34.58 -1.16 3.60
C ARG A 29 33.34 -0.34 3.99
N LEU A 30 32.16 -0.94 3.81
CA LEU A 30 30.89 -0.31 4.15
C LEU A 30 30.82 0.01 5.67
N ASN A 31 31.23 -0.94 6.51
CA ASN A 31 31.28 -0.73 7.96
C ASN A 31 32.22 0.42 8.34
N SER A 32 33.37 0.54 7.66
CA SER A 32 34.33 1.63 7.90
C SER A 32 33.73 2.97 7.55
N ILE A 33 33.02 3.08 6.45
CA ILE A 33 32.32 4.33 6.06
C ILE A 33 31.25 4.69 7.08
N LYS A 34 30.50 3.72 7.59
CA LYS A 34 29.47 3.96 8.61
C LYS A 34 30.04 4.46 9.94
N LYS A 35 31.34 4.25 10.19
CA LYS A 35 32.06 4.68 11.39
C LYS A 35 32.82 5.99 11.22
N LEU A 36 32.65 6.68 10.10
CA LEU A 36 33.37 7.93 9.81
C LEU A 36 33.16 9.01 10.90
N SER A 37 31.96 9.08 11.48
CA SER A 37 31.67 10.02 12.56
C SER A 37 32.60 9.80 13.79
N THR A 38 32.88 8.54 14.10
CA THR A 38 33.79 8.19 15.20
C THR A 38 35.22 8.67 14.91
N ILE A 39 35.67 8.49 13.68
CA ILE A 39 36.99 8.94 13.24
C ILE A 39 37.08 10.47 13.30
N ALA A 40 36.06 11.16 12.83
CA ALA A 40 35.97 12.61 12.86
C ALA A 40 36.00 13.17 14.29
N LEU A 41 35.29 12.53 15.22
CA LEU A 41 35.31 12.92 16.64
C LEU A 41 36.71 12.74 17.25
N ALA A 42 37.40 11.66 16.89
CA ALA A 42 38.77 11.41 17.38
C ALA A 42 39.78 12.42 16.82
N LEU A 43 39.60 12.87 15.59
CA LEU A 43 40.49 13.85 14.94
C LEU A 43 40.25 15.28 15.43
N GLY A 44 39.00 15.62 15.73
CA GLY A 44 38.58 16.99 15.99
C GLY A 44 38.22 17.72 14.70
N GLU A 45 37.58 18.87 14.86
CA GLU A 45 36.98 19.63 13.76
C GLU A 45 38.00 20.08 12.70
N GLU A 46 39.12 20.64 13.14
CA GLU A 46 40.15 21.18 12.23
C GLU A 46 40.79 20.10 11.37
N ARG A 47 41.16 18.97 11.98
CA ARG A 47 41.77 17.85 11.25
C ARG A 47 40.77 17.14 10.36
N THR A 48 39.52 17.09 10.77
CA THR A 48 38.42 16.55 9.93
C THR A 48 38.34 17.39 8.64
N ARG A 49 38.34 18.73 8.75
CA ARG A 49 38.30 19.62 7.57
C ARG A 49 39.52 19.48 6.69
N ASN A 50 40.71 19.44 7.29
CA ASN A 50 41.98 19.61 6.57
C ASN A 50 42.58 18.28 6.11
N GLU A 51 42.24 17.17 6.76
CA GLU A 51 42.82 15.86 6.47
C GLU A 51 41.81 14.82 6.05
N LEU A 52 40.75 14.60 6.84
CA LEU A 52 39.78 13.53 6.57
C LEU A 52 38.94 13.81 5.31
N ILE A 53 38.33 14.96 5.23
CA ILE A 53 37.47 15.31 4.09
C ILE A 53 38.28 15.36 2.76
N PRO A 54 39.47 15.98 2.70
CA PRO A 54 40.29 15.90 1.48
C PRO A 54 40.68 14.48 1.08
N PHE A 55 40.98 13.62 2.06
CA PHE A 55 41.24 12.20 1.81
C PHE A 55 40.02 11.52 1.18
N LEU A 56 38.85 11.70 1.74
CA LEU A 56 37.60 11.13 1.22
C LEU A 56 37.29 11.65 -0.18
N THR A 57 37.55 12.92 -0.44
CA THR A 57 37.34 13.53 -1.75
C THR A 57 38.17 12.88 -2.84
N GLU A 58 39.43 12.52 -2.55
CA GLU A 58 40.34 11.85 -3.47
C GLU A 58 40.06 10.37 -3.63
N SER A 59 39.31 9.77 -2.69
CA SER A 59 39.07 8.33 -2.59
C SER A 59 37.70 7.92 -3.12
N ILE A 60 37.02 8.74 -3.93
CA ILE A 60 35.67 8.47 -4.43
C ILE A 60 35.72 7.52 -5.63
N TYR A 61 36.17 6.30 -5.40
CA TYR A 61 36.11 5.20 -6.36
C TYR A 61 35.85 3.91 -5.59
N ASP A 62 34.58 3.48 -5.55
CA ASP A 62 34.20 2.25 -4.82
C ASP A 62 32.88 1.73 -5.38
N GLU A 63 32.38 0.63 -4.81
CA GLU A 63 31.08 0.09 -5.11
C GLU A 63 29.95 1.06 -4.71
N ASP A 64 28.85 1.00 -5.40
CA ASP A 64 27.74 1.92 -5.23
C ASP A 64 27.20 1.95 -3.79
N GLU A 65 27.17 0.82 -3.09
CA GLU A 65 26.75 0.74 -1.70
C GLU A 65 27.64 1.56 -0.77
N VAL A 66 28.94 1.54 -1.01
CA VAL A 66 29.92 2.28 -0.22
C VAL A 66 29.78 3.77 -0.50
N LEU A 67 29.63 4.15 -1.77
CA LEU A 67 29.42 5.55 -2.17
C LEU A 67 28.11 6.12 -1.63
N LEU A 68 27.05 5.31 -1.61
CA LEU A 68 25.77 5.72 -1.04
C LEU A 68 25.91 6.03 0.46
N ALA A 69 26.57 5.15 1.20
CA ALA A 69 26.83 5.34 2.63
C ALA A 69 27.70 6.59 2.86
N LEU A 70 28.70 6.82 2.02
CA LEU A 70 29.54 8.01 2.11
C LEU A 70 28.73 9.29 1.90
N ALA A 71 27.89 9.33 0.87
CA ALA A 71 27.03 10.49 0.60
C ALA A 71 26.12 10.81 1.79
N GLU A 72 25.55 9.79 2.41
CA GLU A 72 24.70 9.93 3.59
C GLU A 72 25.48 10.44 4.80
N GLN A 73 26.66 9.86 5.07
CA GLN A 73 27.51 10.28 6.19
C GLN A 73 27.94 11.74 6.06
N LEU A 74 28.34 12.16 4.87
CA LEU A 74 28.77 13.55 4.63
C LEU A 74 27.65 14.56 4.91
N GLY A 75 26.41 14.21 4.64
CA GLY A 75 25.26 15.07 4.97
C GLY A 75 25.08 15.30 6.47
N ASN A 76 25.59 14.38 7.29
CA ASN A 76 25.51 14.45 8.75
C ASN A 76 26.79 15.00 9.40
N PHE A 77 27.77 15.44 8.59
CA PHE A 77 29.09 15.85 9.08
C PHE A 77 29.19 17.32 9.44
N ILE A 78 28.16 18.12 9.27
CA ILE A 78 28.24 19.57 9.52
C ILE A 78 28.75 19.88 10.94
N PRO A 79 28.23 19.29 12.01
CA PRO A 79 28.80 19.52 13.34
C PRO A 79 30.26 19.05 13.49
N LEU A 80 30.63 18.01 12.75
CA LEU A 80 31.96 17.40 12.85
C LEU A 80 33.05 18.19 12.15
N VAL A 81 32.66 19.08 11.24
CA VAL A 81 33.63 20.00 10.57
C VAL A 81 33.68 21.37 11.24
N GLY A 82 32.88 21.61 12.27
CA GLY A 82 32.90 22.86 13.02
C GLY A 82 31.62 23.68 12.94
N GLY A 83 30.55 23.12 12.38
CA GLY A 83 29.23 23.72 12.30
C GLY A 83 28.98 24.44 10.95
N PRO A 84 27.88 25.21 10.87
CA PRO A 84 27.43 25.83 9.62
C PRO A 84 28.48 26.74 8.94
N GLU A 85 29.32 27.39 9.70
CA GLU A 85 30.38 28.28 9.16
C GLU A 85 31.41 27.53 8.32
N TYR A 86 31.56 26.21 8.55
CA TYR A 86 32.53 25.36 7.88
C TYR A 86 31.89 24.31 6.99
N ALA A 87 30.60 24.38 6.79
CA ALA A 87 29.84 23.35 6.02
C ALA A 87 30.30 23.26 4.56
N MET A 88 30.90 24.34 4.00
CA MET A 88 31.41 24.34 2.64
C MET A 88 32.53 23.33 2.41
N TYR A 89 33.22 22.87 3.46
CA TYR A 89 34.22 21.81 3.31
C TYR A 89 33.65 20.49 2.83
N LEU A 90 32.35 20.27 3.02
CA LEU A 90 31.64 19.06 2.59
C LEU A 90 31.25 19.09 1.10
N ILE A 91 31.25 20.24 0.47
CA ILE A 91 30.80 20.42 -0.91
C ILE A 91 31.66 19.63 -1.91
N PRO A 92 33.00 19.71 -1.93
CA PRO A 92 33.80 19.02 -2.94
C PRO A 92 33.53 17.53 -3.05
N PRO A 93 33.53 16.71 -1.96
CA PRO A 93 33.21 15.30 -2.09
C PRO A 93 31.76 15.05 -2.51
N LEU A 94 30.81 15.86 -2.05
CA LEU A 94 29.41 15.73 -2.43
C LEU A 94 29.17 16.10 -3.89
N GLU A 95 29.86 17.10 -4.40
CA GLU A 95 29.80 17.47 -5.83
C GLU A 95 30.28 16.32 -6.70
N SER A 96 31.39 15.65 -6.32
CA SER A 96 31.88 14.48 -7.04
C SER A 96 30.89 13.33 -7.00
N LEU A 97 30.30 13.05 -5.85
CA LEU A 97 29.28 12.00 -5.70
C LEU A 97 28.00 12.30 -6.50
N ALA A 98 27.70 13.57 -6.71
CA ALA A 98 26.55 14.00 -7.51
C ALA A 98 26.75 13.78 -9.02
N THR A 99 27.92 13.34 -9.46
CA THR A 99 28.23 13.10 -10.88
C THR A 99 28.43 11.63 -11.23
N VAL A 100 28.36 10.70 -10.26
CA VAL A 100 28.56 9.27 -10.51
C VAL A 100 27.41 8.68 -11.33
N GLU A 101 27.62 7.51 -11.92
CA GLU A 101 26.64 6.88 -12.81
C GLU A 101 25.39 6.40 -12.08
N GLU A 102 25.52 5.88 -10.86
CA GLU A 102 24.39 5.32 -10.12
C GLU A 102 23.45 6.41 -9.58
N THR A 103 22.20 6.34 -10.01
CA THR A 103 21.16 7.34 -9.67
C THR A 103 20.95 7.47 -8.16
N VAL A 104 20.92 6.36 -7.43
CA VAL A 104 20.67 6.36 -5.97
C VAL A 104 21.76 7.13 -5.23
N VAL A 105 23.01 6.95 -5.65
CA VAL A 105 24.17 7.69 -5.06
C VAL A 105 24.04 9.17 -5.35
N ARG A 106 23.75 9.55 -6.60
CA ARG A 106 23.57 10.97 -6.97
C ARG A 106 22.46 11.63 -6.18
N GLU A 107 21.31 10.95 -6.04
CA GLU A 107 20.16 11.47 -5.29
C GLU A 107 20.53 11.72 -3.83
N LYS A 108 21.27 10.81 -3.21
CA LYS A 108 21.71 10.97 -1.83
C LYS A 108 22.72 12.12 -1.71
N ALA A 109 23.62 12.27 -2.66
CA ALA A 109 24.59 13.38 -2.69
C ALA A 109 23.86 14.72 -2.82
N VAL A 110 22.85 14.81 -3.67
CA VAL A 110 22.02 16.02 -3.82
C VAL A 110 21.25 16.31 -2.53
N GLU A 111 20.68 15.31 -1.90
CA GLU A 111 20.00 15.45 -0.61
C GLU A 111 20.94 16.02 0.46
N SER A 112 22.17 15.51 0.53
CA SER A 112 23.20 16.01 1.46
C SER A 112 23.64 17.44 1.11
N LEU A 113 23.76 17.77 -0.18
CA LEU A 113 24.03 19.15 -0.60
C LEU A 113 22.89 20.09 -0.22
N ARG A 114 21.64 19.65 -0.30
CA ARG A 114 20.49 20.44 0.16
C ARG A 114 20.56 20.69 1.67
N THR A 115 21.01 19.72 2.44
CA THR A 115 21.23 19.87 3.89
C THR A 115 22.31 20.92 4.16
N VAL A 116 23.42 20.86 3.44
CA VAL A 116 24.50 21.86 3.52
C VAL A 116 23.95 23.26 3.18
N ALA A 117 23.17 23.36 2.10
CA ALA A 117 22.55 24.62 1.69
C ALA A 117 21.68 25.23 2.80
N GLY A 118 20.90 24.40 3.47
CA GLY A 118 20.03 24.82 4.57
C GLY A 118 20.80 25.37 5.78
N GLN A 119 22.03 24.91 5.97
CA GLN A 119 22.89 25.34 7.07
C GLN A 119 23.75 26.55 6.73
N HIS A 120 23.98 26.82 5.45
CA HIS A 120 24.76 28.00 5.02
C HIS A 120 24.05 29.32 5.34
N SER A 121 24.82 30.36 5.65
CA SER A 121 24.33 31.73 5.58
C SER A 121 24.05 32.09 4.11
N ALA A 122 23.28 33.15 3.87
CA ALA A 122 22.99 33.60 2.50
C ALA A 122 24.28 33.92 1.74
N GLN A 123 25.27 34.52 2.40
CA GLN A 123 26.56 34.81 1.80
C GLN A 123 27.34 33.55 1.44
N ASP A 124 27.42 32.59 2.35
CA ASP A 124 28.12 31.32 2.13
C ASP A 124 27.47 30.50 1.03
N LEU A 125 26.15 30.52 0.98
CA LEU A 125 25.37 29.86 -0.07
C LEU A 125 25.76 30.38 -1.45
N GLU A 126 25.76 31.69 -1.61
CA GLU A 126 26.10 32.36 -2.88
C GLU A 126 27.57 32.17 -3.25
N VAL A 127 28.48 32.24 -2.28
CA VAL A 127 29.92 32.12 -2.52
C VAL A 127 30.37 30.70 -2.78
N HIS A 128 29.80 29.70 -2.07
CA HIS A 128 30.29 28.31 -2.09
C HIS A 128 29.40 27.32 -2.83
N LEU A 129 28.10 27.41 -2.65
CA LEU A 129 27.20 26.41 -3.23
C LEU A 129 26.71 26.78 -4.64
N VAL A 130 26.42 28.04 -4.88
CA VAL A 130 25.97 28.48 -6.22
C VAL A 130 27.01 28.14 -7.30
N PRO A 131 28.33 28.35 -7.10
CA PRO A 131 29.32 27.90 -8.09
C PRO A 131 29.28 26.39 -8.36
N THR A 132 29.00 25.56 -7.34
CA THR A 132 28.81 24.13 -7.51
C THR A 132 27.61 23.85 -8.40
N LEU A 133 26.48 24.49 -8.13
CA LEU A 133 25.27 24.37 -8.95
C LEU A 133 25.58 24.74 -10.42
N GLN A 134 26.26 25.82 -10.64
CA GLN A 134 26.64 26.28 -12.00
C GLN A 134 27.57 25.30 -12.71
N ARG A 135 28.52 24.68 -12.00
CA ARG A 135 29.37 23.62 -12.57
C ARG A 135 28.58 22.39 -12.93
N LEU A 136 27.62 22.00 -12.09
CA LEU A 136 26.74 20.85 -12.39
C LEU A 136 25.87 21.12 -13.61
N VAL A 137 25.32 22.33 -13.73
CA VAL A 137 24.50 22.74 -14.89
C VAL A 137 25.28 22.65 -16.19
N SER A 138 26.54 23.06 -16.18
CA SER A 138 27.40 23.11 -17.38
C SER A 138 28.26 21.87 -17.57
N GLY A 139 28.05 20.82 -16.76
CA GLY A 139 28.83 19.59 -16.86
C GLY A 139 28.60 18.86 -18.19
N ASP A 140 29.67 18.25 -18.73
CA ASP A 140 29.65 17.56 -20.01
C ASP A 140 28.77 16.29 -19.98
N TRP A 141 28.65 15.65 -18.82
CA TRP A 141 27.87 14.43 -18.64
C TRP A 141 26.46 14.73 -18.13
N PHE A 142 25.49 14.01 -18.64
CA PHE A 142 24.09 14.17 -18.24
C PHE A 142 23.87 13.94 -16.74
N THR A 143 24.70 13.11 -16.08
CA THR A 143 24.59 12.82 -14.64
C THR A 143 24.73 14.08 -13.80
N SER A 144 25.70 14.91 -14.14
CA SER A 144 25.95 16.21 -13.51
C SER A 144 24.75 17.14 -13.67
N ARG A 145 24.27 17.30 -14.90
CA ARG A 145 23.13 18.16 -15.21
C ARG A 145 21.84 17.69 -14.55
N THR A 146 21.64 16.37 -14.47
CA THR A 146 20.50 15.78 -13.76
C THR A 146 20.51 16.16 -12.27
N SER A 147 21.66 16.04 -11.64
CA SER A 147 21.82 16.38 -10.21
C SER A 147 21.60 17.86 -9.94
N ALA A 148 21.97 18.76 -10.87
CA ALA A 148 21.75 20.19 -10.74
C ALA A 148 20.28 20.53 -10.48
N CYS A 149 19.36 19.79 -11.09
CA CYS A 149 17.92 20.06 -11.01
C CYS A 149 17.38 20.08 -9.57
N GLY A 150 17.98 19.34 -8.66
CA GLY A 150 17.56 19.26 -7.27
C GLY A 150 18.04 20.40 -6.36
N LEU A 151 18.87 21.30 -6.86
CA LEU A 151 19.49 22.34 -6.04
C LEU A 151 18.91 23.75 -6.23
N PHE A 152 18.09 23.95 -7.24
CA PHE A 152 17.55 25.29 -7.53
C PHE A 152 16.64 25.82 -6.42
N SER A 153 15.74 25.01 -5.92
CA SER A 153 14.76 25.44 -4.92
C SER A 153 15.39 25.83 -3.59
N VAL A 154 16.50 25.21 -3.21
CA VAL A 154 17.18 25.51 -1.93
C VAL A 154 18.09 26.72 -2.02
N CYS A 155 18.61 27.03 -3.22
CA CYS A 155 19.51 28.18 -3.43
C CYS A 155 18.75 29.47 -3.75
N TYR A 156 17.73 29.37 -4.60
CA TYR A 156 17.08 30.52 -5.21
C TYR A 156 16.58 31.59 -4.22
N PRO A 157 15.82 31.22 -3.15
CA PRO A 157 15.23 32.27 -2.28
C PRO A 157 16.22 33.15 -1.56
N ARG A 158 17.46 32.71 -1.44
CA ARG A 158 18.45 33.30 -0.52
C ARG A 158 19.63 33.97 -1.24
N VAL A 159 19.57 34.06 -2.57
CA VAL A 159 20.66 34.68 -3.37
C VAL A 159 20.25 36.06 -3.89
N SER A 160 21.23 36.81 -4.42
CA SER A 160 21.00 38.14 -4.96
C SER A 160 20.13 38.11 -6.23
N ALA A 161 19.55 39.24 -6.58
CA ALA A 161 18.70 39.38 -7.78
C ALA A 161 19.44 38.98 -9.06
N ALA A 162 20.72 39.31 -9.17
CA ALA A 162 21.55 38.93 -10.33
C ALA A 162 21.72 37.41 -10.41
N VAL A 163 22.01 36.75 -9.29
CA VAL A 163 22.16 35.29 -9.23
C VAL A 163 20.80 34.62 -9.49
N LYS A 164 19.71 35.13 -8.95
CA LYS A 164 18.38 34.65 -9.24
C LYS A 164 18.07 34.63 -10.74
N SER A 165 18.44 35.69 -11.44
CA SER A 165 18.26 35.78 -12.89
C SER A 165 19.04 34.67 -13.61
N GLU A 166 20.31 34.46 -13.23
CA GLU A 166 21.12 33.38 -13.78
C GLU A 166 20.50 32.00 -13.51
N LEU A 167 20.03 31.77 -12.29
CA LEU A 167 19.43 30.47 -11.92
C LEU A 167 18.15 30.19 -12.71
N ARG A 168 17.33 31.21 -12.96
CA ARG A 168 16.13 31.02 -13.82
C ARG A 168 16.54 30.61 -15.24
N ILE A 169 17.56 31.27 -15.81
CA ILE A 169 18.10 30.93 -17.13
C ILE A 169 18.64 29.50 -17.15
N ASN A 170 19.43 29.14 -16.13
CA ASN A 170 20.02 27.80 -16.01
C ASN A 170 18.95 26.71 -15.93
N PHE A 171 17.90 26.93 -15.14
CA PHE A 171 16.82 25.98 -15.01
C PHE A 171 16.08 25.77 -16.34
N ARG A 172 15.79 26.85 -17.03
CA ARG A 172 15.14 26.78 -18.36
C ARG A 172 16.01 26.07 -19.38
N THR A 173 17.34 26.28 -19.33
CA THR A 173 18.28 25.55 -20.18
C THR A 173 18.21 24.04 -19.93
N LEU A 174 18.16 23.62 -18.67
CA LEU A 174 18.02 22.20 -18.31
C LEU A 174 16.69 21.61 -18.79
N CYS A 175 15.61 22.38 -18.77
CA CYS A 175 14.32 21.97 -19.28
C CYS A 175 14.32 21.71 -20.79
N GLN A 176 15.28 22.29 -21.50
CA GLN A 176 15.47 22.16 -22.94
C GLN A 176 16.69 21.32 -23.31
N ASP A 177 17.26 20.60 -22.35
CA ASP A 177 18.46 19.78 -22.55
C ASP A 177 18.24 18.74 -23.64
N GLU A 178 19.29 18.46 -24.42
CA GLU A 178 19.23 17.46 -25.48
C GLU A 178 18.98 16.04 -24.95
N THR A 179 19.34 15.76 -23.71
CA THR A 179 19.17 14.44 -23.07
C THR A 179 17.82 14.36 -22.38
N PRO A 180 16.95 13.40 -22.76
CA PRO A 180 15.64 13.26 -22.13
C PRO A 180 15.69 13.04 -20.60
N MET A 181 16.71 12.34 -20.07
CA MET A 181 16.87 12.16 -18.63
C MET A 181 17.01 13.49 -17.88
N VAL A 182 17.74 14.45 -18.47
CA VAL A 182 17.88 15.77 -17.87
C VAL A 182 16.55 16.53 -17.93
N ARG A 183 15.87 16.50 -19.07
CA ARG A 183 14.55 17.14 -19.19
C ARG A 183 13.54 16.56 -18.18
N ARG A 184 13.54 15.23 -17.98
CA ARG A 184 12.70 14.59 -16.95
C ARG A 184 13.04 15.08 -15.54
N ALA A 185 14.31 15.16 -15.21
CA ALA A 185 14.75 15.64 -13.90
C ALA A 185 14.31 17.08 -13.66
N ALA A 186 14.48 17.93 -14.66
CA ALA A 186 14.06 19.34 -14.60
C ALA A 186 12.53 19.46 -14.50
N ALA A 187 11.79 18.68 -15.31
CA ALA A 187 10.33 18.67 -15.28
C ALA A 187 9.80 18.22 -13.90
N GLY A 188 10.45 17.23 -13.30
CA GLY A 188 10.08 16.74 -11.97
C GLY A 188 10.33 17.74 -10.85
N LYS A 189 11.17 18.76 -11.08
CA LYS A 189 11.49 19.81 -10.11
C LYS A 189 10.82 21.14 -10.42
N LEU A 190 10.10 21.24 -11.50
CA LEU A 190 9.44 22.49 -11.91
C LEU A 190 8.48 23.02 -10.83
N GLY A 191 7.65 22.14 -10.29
CA GLY A 191 6.69 22.52 -9.25
C GLY A 191 7.38 23.05 -7.99
N GLU A 192 8.43 22.37 -7.55
CA GLU A 192 9.23 22.78 -6.39
C GLU A 192 9.89 24.14 -6.61
N PHE A 193 10.47 24.35 -7.80
CA PHE A 193 11.09 25.61 -8.15
C PHE A 193 10.07 26.74 -8.29
N ALA A 194 8.91 26.45 -8.87
CA ALA A 194 7.82 27.42 -9.01
C ALA A 194 7.37 28.01 -7.67
N LYS A 195 7.42 27.21 -6.60
CA LYS A 195 6.99 27.65 -5.25
C LYS A 195 7.89 28.70 -4.65
N VAL A 196 9.14 28.79 -5.08
CA VAL A 196 10.12 29.73 -4.52
C VAL A 196 10.40 30.91 -5.44
N VAL A 197 9.98 30.86 -6.69
CA VAL A 197 10.15 31.93 -7.66
C VAL A 197 9.05 32.99 -7.47
N GLU A 198 9.40 34.26 -7.63
CA GLU A 198 8.45 35.36 -7.54
C GLU A 198 7.36 35.24 -8.61
N LEU A 199 6.14 35.64 -8.27
CA LEU A 199 4.97 35.50 -9.16
C LEU A 199 5.21 36.11 -10.54
N GLU A 200 5.87 37.26 -10.60
CA GLU A 200 6.26 37.93 -11.86
C GLU A 200 7.03 36.97 -12.78
N TYR A 201 8.05 36.33 -12.23
CA TYR A 201 8.94 35.45 -12.99
C TYR A 201 8.34 34.04 -13.18
N LEU A 202 7.45 33.63 -12.31
CA LEU A 202 6.63 32.43 -12.56
C LEU A 202 5.87 32.59 -13.88
N LYS A 203 5.22 33.73 -14.05
CA LYS A 203 4.43 34.01 -15.26
C LYS A 203 5.30 34.23 -16.50
N SER A 204 6.39 35.00 -16.39
CA SER A 204 7.19 35.36 -17.56
C SER A 204 8.15 34.25 -17.99
N ASP A 205 8.70 33.48 -17.03
CA ASP A 205 9.78 32.54 -17.31
C ASP A 205 9.36 31.07 -17.19
N LEU A 206 8.63 30.69 -16.14
CA LEU A 206 8.35 29.28 -15.86
C LEU A 206 7.10 28.75 -16.56
N ILE A 207 6.04 29.53 -16.67
CA ILE A 207 4.83 29.08 -17.36
C ILE A 207 5.09 28.78 -18.84
N PRO A 208 5.81 29.61 -19.61
CA PRO A 208 6.17 29.23 -20.97
C PRO A 208 6.98 27.93 -21.05
N THR A 209 7.86 27.72 -20.10
CA THR A 209 8.64 26.47 -19.99
C THR A 209 7.74 25.27 -19.70
N PHE A 210 6.80 25.44 -18.78
CA PHE A 210 5.80 24.44 -18.43
C PHE A 210 4.94 24.04 -19.66
N VAL A 211 4.47 25.01 -20.42
CA VAL A 211 3.70 24.78 -21.65
C VAL A 211 4.54 23.97 -22.66
N GLN A 212 5.81 24.31 -22.80
CA GLN A 212 6.71 23.61 -23.71
C GLN A 212 6.99 22.18 -23.28
N MET A 213 7.15 21.93 -21.98
CA MET A 213 7.33 20.57 -21.44
C MET A 213 6.15 19.64 -21.76
N ALA A 214 4.95 20.17 -21.73
CA ALA A 214 3.74 19.41 -22.04
C ALA A 214 3.66 19.03 -23.53
N GLN A 215 4.54 19.60 -24.36
CA GLN A 215 4.64 19.30 -25.78
C GLN A 215 5.93 18.53 -26.13
N ASP A 216 6.68 18.07 -25.13
CA ASP A 216 7.91 17.31 -25.33
C ASP A 216 7.64 16.06 -26.18
N GLU A 217 8.59 15.69 -27.02
CA GLU A 217 8.47 14.47 -27.84
C GLU A 217 8.47 13.18 -27.02
N GLN A 218 8.99 13.21 -25.78
CA GLN A 218 8.99 12.09 -24.88
C GLN A 218 7.78 12.17 -23.93
N ASP A 219 6.96 11.14 -23.91
CA ASP A 219 5.80 11.07 -23.01
C ASP A 219 6.20 11.09 -21.53
N SER A 220 7.39 10.55 -21.22
CA SER A 220 7.94 10.55 -19.86
C SER A 220 8.24 11.96 -19.32
N VAL A 221 8.45 12.93 -20.20
CA VAL A 221 8.56 14.34 -19.84
C VAL A 221 7.16 14.97 -19.75
N ARG A 222 6.29 14.71 -20.75
CA ARG A 222 4.95 15.28 -20.77
C ARG A 222 4.13 14.92 -19.53
N LEU A 223 4.24 13.67 -19.04
CA LEU A 223 3.47 13.26 -17.86
C LEU A 223 3.85 14.05 -16.61
N LEU A 224 5.09 14.54 -16.52
CA LEU A 224 5.53 15.36 -15.39
C LEU A 224 4.94 16.78 -15.42
N ALA A 225 4.51 17.25 -16.58
CA ALA A 225 3.79 18.52 -16.68
C ALA A 225 2.42 18.47 -15.96
N VAL A 226 1.83 17.28 -15.81
CA VAL A 226 0.58 17.11 -15.04
C VAL A 226 0.79 17.48 -13.57
N GLU A 227 1.87 17.02 -12.95
CA GLU A 227 2.20 17.39 -11.56
C GLU A 227 2.47 18.89 -11.46
N ALA A 228 3.15 19.47 -12.46
CA ALA A 228 3.39 20.89 -12.51
C ALA A 228 2.08 21.69 -12.61
N CYS A 229 1.05 21.17 -13.27
CA CYS A 229 -0.29 21.77 -13.29
C CYS A 229 -0.82 22.00 -11.87
N VAL A 230 -0.69 21.00 -11.01
CA VAL A 230 -1.15 21.09 -9.61
C VAL A 230 -0.40 22.22 -8.89
N SER A 231 0.93 22.19 -8.94
CA SER A 231 1.77 23.16 -8.24
C SER A 231 1.55 24.59 -8.73
N ILE A 232 1.48 24.79 -10.03
CA ILE A 232 1.31 26.11 -10.63
C ILE A 232 -0.08 26.66 -10.36
N ALA A 233 -1.13 25.80 -10.47
CA ALA A 233 -2.50 26.22 -10.17
C ALA A 233 -2.67 26.72 -8.74
N GLN A 234 -1.95 26.11 -7.78
CA GLN A 234 -1.98 26.54 -6.38
C GLN A 234 -1.33 27.92 -6.16
N LEU A 235 -0.44 28.33 -7.04
CA LEU A 235 0.33 29.56 -6.92
C LEU A 235 -0.30 30.75 -7.63
N LEU A 236 -1.22 30.52 -8.56
CA LEU A 236 -1.84 31.56 -9.36
C LEU A 236 -3.17 32.01 -8.78
N PRO A 237 -3.57 33.29 -8.99
CA PRO A 237 -4.95 33.71 -8.77
C PRO A 237 -5.92 32.90 -9.63
N GLN A 238 -7.13 32.71 -9.16
CA GLN A 238 -8.14 31.84 -9.77
C GLN A 238 -8.42 32.17 -11.25
N ASP A 239 -8.52 33.44 -11.59
CA ASP A 239 -8.75 33.90 -12.96
C ASP A 239 -7.55 33.59 -13.91
N GLU A 240 -6.36 33.52 -13.36
CA GLU A 240 -5.16 33.22 -14.13
C GLU A 240 -4.92 31.72 -14.34
N VAL A 241 -5.53 30.87 -13.51
CA VAL A 241 -5.46 29.41 -13.67
C VAL A 241 -6.09 28.98 -14.99
N GLU A 242 -7.25 29.52 -15.31
CA GLU A 242 -7.93 29.22 -16.58
C GLU A 242 -7.06 29.57 -17.78
N LEU A 243 -6.43 30.72 -17.76
CA LEU A 243 -5.61 31.19 -18.87
C LEU A 243 -4.29 30.43 -19.01
N ASN A 244 -3.61 30.16 -17.89
CA ASN A 244 -2.20 29.70 -17.90
C ASN A 244 -2.04 28.19 -17.69
N VAL A 245 -2.99 27.51 -17.06
CA VAL A 245 -2.87 26.10 -16.70
C VAL A 245 -3.83 25.21 -17.50
N MET A 246 -5.07 25.62 -17.64
CA MET A 246 -6.10 24.77 -18.21
C MET A 246 -5.89 24.36 -19.67
N PRO A 247 -5.36 25.21 -20.56
CA PRO A 247 -5.04 24.75 -21.93
C PRO A 247 -4.08 23.57 -21.95
N THR A 248 -3.06 23.60 -21.10
CA THR A 248 -2.08 22.51 -20.98
C THR A 248 -2.72 21.26 -20.38
N LEU A 249 -3.54 21.40 -19.33
CA LEU A 249 -4.21 20.27 -18.73
C LEU A 249 -5.17 19.58 -19.71
N ARG A 250 -5.94 20.35 -20.48
CA ARG A 250 -6.82 19.82 -21.53
C ARG A 250 -6.03 19.01 -22.56
N GLN A 251 -4.86 19.49 -22.91
CA GLN A 251 -3.96 18.78 -23.83
C GLN A 251 -3.50 17.44 -23.23
N CYS A 252 -3.14 17.42 -21.94
CA CYS A 252 -2.73 16.20 -21.26
C CYS A 252 -3.87 15.17 -21.15
N VAL A 253 -5.09 15.61 -20.93
CA VAL A 253 -6.29 14.75 -20.89
C VAL A 253 -6.48 14.02 -22.22
N ASN A 254 -6.15 14.67 -23.33
CA ASN A 254 -6.30 14.15 -24.70
C ASN A 254 -4.98 13.64 -25.30
N ASP A 255 -3.94 13.48 -24.49
CA ASP A 255 -2.63 13.04 -24.98
C ASP A 255 -2.71 11.68 -25.68
N ASN A 256 -1.90 11.51 -26.72
CA ASN A 256 -1.82 10.23 -27.45
C ASN A 256 -1.26 9.10 -26.59
N SER A 257 -0.43 9.42 -25.60
CA SER A 257 0.14 8.43 -24.68
C SER A 257 -0.83 8.17 -23.52
N TRP A 258 -1.16 6.90 -23.30
CA TRP A 258 -1.99 6.52 -22.16
C TRP A 258 -1.30 6.85 -20.82
N ARG A 259 0.03 6.88 -20.79
CA ARG A 259 0.78 7.19 -19.56
C ARG A 259 0.54 8.62 -19.10
N VAL A 260 0.41 9.57 -20.03
CA VAL A 260 0.08 10.97 -19.71
C VAL A 260 -1.36 11.05 -19.19
N ARG A 261 -2.30 10.40 -19.87
CA ARG A 261 -3.70 10.35 -19.44
C ARG A 261 -3.84 9.67 -18.06
N TYR A 262 -3.07 8.60 -17.83
CA TYR A 262 -3.01 7.90 -16.54
C TYR A 262 -2.57 8.85 -15.43
N MET A 263 -1.54 9.67 -15.68
CA MET A 263 -1.07 10.63 -14.70
C MET A 263 -2.14 11.67 -14.36
N VAL A 264 -2.93 12.11 -15.33
CA VAL A 264 -4.07 13.01 -15.08
C VAL A 264 -5.07 12.33 -14.12
N SER A 265 -5.38 11.05 -14.37
CA SER A 265 -6.27 10.29 -13.49
C SER A 265 -5.71 10.18 -12.06
N GLU A 266 -4.42 9.89 -11.92
CA GLU A 266 -3.77 9.76 -10.62
C GLU A 266 -3.76 11.08 -9.84
N LYS A 267 -3.65 12.20 -10.52
CA LYS A 267 -3.59 13.53 -9.91
C LYS A 267 -4.92 14.28 -9.93
N LEU A 268 -5.99 13.60 -10.33
CA LEU A 268 -7.29 14.27 -10.57
C LEU A 268 -7.82 15.03 -9.36
N THR A 269 -7.78 14.43 -8.19
CA THR A 269 -8.30 15.05 -6.97
C THR A 269 -7.41 16.18 -6.48
N ASP A 270 -6.10 16.05 -6.67
CA ASP A 270 -5.15 17.14 -6.39
C ASP A 270 -5.39 18.32 -7.35
N LEU A 271 -5.61 18.03 -8.64
CA LEU A 271 -5.97 19.03 -9.63
C LEU A 271 -7.27 19.74 -9.27
N GLN A 272 -8.28 18.96 -8.85
CA GLN A 272 -9.59 19.48 -8.44
C GLN A 272 -9.43 20.53 -7.33
N LYS A 273 -8.65 20.22 -6.32
CA LYS A 273 -8.41 21.15 -5.19
C LYS A 273 -7.61 22.38 -5.63
N ALA A 274 -6.67 22.20 -6.55
CA ALA A 274 -5.78 23.26 -7.00
C ALA A 274 -6.50 24.28 -7.91
N VAL A 275 -7.37 23.81 -8.79
CA VAL A 275 -8.05 24.69 -9.78
C VAL A 275 -9.31 25.34 -9.24
N GLY A 276 -9.90 24.80 -8.15
CA GLY A 276 -11.09 25.35 -7.52
C GLY A 276 -12.40 24.85 -8.10
N GLN A 277 -13.50 25.22 -7.46
CA GLN A 277 -14.83 24.67 -7.73
C GLN A 277 -15.41 25.05 -9.09
N GLU A 278 -15.20 26.28 -9.53
CA GLU A 278 -15.75 26.76 -10.80
C GLU A 278 -15.11 26.02 -12.00
N ILE A 279 -13.78 25.91 -12.03
CA ILE A 279 -13.07 25.20 -13.08
C ILE A 279 -13.39 23.70 -13.00
N THR A 280 -13.49 23.14 -11.80
CA THR A 280 -13.87 21.73 -11.63
C THR A 280 -15.21 21.46 -12.30
N LYS A 281 -16.21 22.26 -12.01
CA LYS A 281 -17.55 22.14 -12.57
C LYS A 281 -17.55 22.26 -14.10
N ASN A 282 -16.85 23.25 -14.63
CA ASN A 282 -16.90 23.58 -16.05
C ASN A 282 -15.98 22.72 -16.92
N ASP A 283 -14.91 22.15 -16.35
CA ASP A 283 -13.85 21.49 -17.10
C ASP A 283 -13.50 20.08 -16.61
N LEU A 284 -13.21 19.92 -15.30
CA LEU A 284 -12.72 18.65 -14.78
C LEU A 284 -13.78 17.55 -14.76
N VAL A 285 -15.06 17.90 -14.62
CA VAL A 285 -16.14 16.90 -14.69
C VAL A 285 -16.13 16.22 -16.05
N SER A 286 -16.04 17.00 -17.12
CA SER A 286 -15.96 16.45 -18.48
C SER A 286 -14.67 15.65 -18.70
N ALA A 287 -13.56 16.15 -18.17
CA ALA A 287 -12.28 15.43 -18.23
C ALA A 287 -12.37 14.09 -17.52
N PHE A 288 -13.00 14.05 -16.35
CA PHE A 288 -13.18 12.83 -15.59
C PHE A 288 -14.04 11.81 -16.33
N GLN A 289 -15.15 12.26 -16.91
CA GLN A 289 -15.98 11.40 -17.77
C GLN A 289 -15.18 10.80 -18.91
N PHE A 290 -14.35 11.60 -19.55
CA PHE A 290 -13.48 11.16 -20.65
C PHE A 290 -12.50 10.07 -20.18
N LEU A 291 -11.87 10.26 -19.00
CA LEU A 291 -10.93 9.29 -18.45
C LEU A 291 -11.62 7.99 -18.00
N LEU A 292 -12.83 8.07 -17.47
CA LEU A 292 -13.63 6.90 -17.10
C LEU A 292 -14.01 6.04 -18.31
N LYS A 293 -14.01 6.63 -19.51
CA LYS A 293 -14.32 5.95 -20.78
C LYS A 293 -13.07 5.70 -21.63
N ASP A 294 -11.89 5.86 -21.07
CA ASP A 294 -10.62 5.72 -21.80
C ASP A 294 -10.49 4.34 -22.45
N SER A 295 -9.83 4.29 -23.59
CA SER A 295 -9.57 3.04 -24.30
C SER A 295 -8.61 2.10 -23.54
N GLU A 296 -7.75 2.66 -22.67
CA GLU A 296 -6.80 1.90 -21.86
C GLU A 296 -7.37 1.55 -20.50
N ALA A 297 -7.31 0.26 -20.17
CA ALA A 297 -7.83 -0.24 -18.88
C ALA A 297 -7.13 0.38 -17.68
N GLU A 298 -5.83 0.61 -17.77
CA GLU A 298 -5.05 1.23 -16.69
C GLU A 298 -5.56 2.63 -16.35
N VAL A 299 -5.93 3.40 -17.37
CA VAL A 299 -6.50 4.74 -17.19
C VAL A 299 -7.89 4.64 -16.57
N ARG A 300 -8.74 3.75 -17.09
CA ARG A 300 -10.09 3.53 -16.52
C ARG A 300 -10.02 3.08 -15.06
N ALA A 301 -9.10 2.19 -14.72
CA ALA A 301 -8.94 1.70 -13.34
C ALA A 301 -8.50 2.82 -12.40
N SER A 302 -7.54 3.63 -12.81
CA SER A 302 -7.07 4.78 -12.04
C SER A 302 -8.19 5.80 -11.82
N ALA A 303 -8.92 6.13 -12.88
CA ALA A 303 -10.07 7.05 -12.81
C ALA A 303 -11.18 6.49 -11.92
N SER A 304 -11.48 5.19 -12.05
CA SER A 304 -12.50 4.52 -11.22
C SER A 304 -12.19 4.61 -9.73
N ALA A 305 -10.92 4.48 -9.37
CA ALA A 305 -10.47 4.60 -7.97
C ALA A 305 -10.68 6.01 -7.39
N LYS A 306 -10.84 7.02 -8.23
CA LYS A 306 -11.01 8.43 -7.81
C LYS A 306 -12.47 8.87 -7.71
N VAL A 307 -13.43 8.01 -8.06
CA VAL A 307 -14.86 8.39 -8.15
C VAL A 307 -15.37 9.00 -6.86
N THR A 308 -15.20 8.34 -5.74
CA THR A 308 -15.74 8.81 -4.47
C THR A 308 -15.09 10.09 -3.98
N GLU A 309 -13.77 10.16 -4.02
CA GLU A 309 -13.03 11.35 -3.58
C GLU A 309 -13.35 12.56 -4.45
N PHE A 310 -13.38 12.36 -5.78
CA PHE A 310 -13.74 13.43 -6.71
C PHE A 310 -15.14 13.98 -6.41
N CYS A 311 -16.10 13.10 -6.21
CA CYS A 311 -17.48 13.49 -5.90
C CYS A 311 -17.60 14.18 -4.53
N ALA A 312 -16.87 13.69 -3.54
CA ALA A 312 -16.85 14.27 -2.20
C ALA A 312 -16.31 15.71 -2.20
N ASN A 313 -15.38 16.01 -3.10
CA ASN A 313 -14.75 17.33 -3.21
C ASN A 313 -15.56 18.32 -4.04
N LEU A 314 -16.66 17.90 -4.66
CA LEU A 314 -17.52 18.82 -5.42
C LEU A 314 -18.22 19.82 -4.51
N ASP A 315 -18.52 21.01 -5.05
CA ASP A 315 -19.32 22.01 -4.35
C ASP A 315 -20.69 21.44 -4.01
N LYS A 316 -21.08 21.53 -2.75
CA LYS A 316 -22.33 20.95 -2.24
C LYS A 316 -23.57 21.46 -2.98
N ALA A 317 -23.54 22.67 -3.49
CA ALA A 317 -24.68 23.25 -4.23
C ALA A 317 -25.01 22.50 -5.52
N CYS A 318 -23.99 21.93 -6.19
CA CYS A 318 -24.15 21.21 -7.46
C CYS A 318 -23.73 19.73 -7.40
N GLN A 319 -23.30 19.27 -6.24
CA GLN A 319 -22.73 17.93 -6.04
C GLN A 319 -23.69 16.82 -6.49
N GLU A 320 -24.90 16.81 -5.98
CA GLU A 320 -25.88 15.77 -6.31
C GLU A 320 -26.20 15.76 -7.81
N GLN A 321 -26.44 16.93 -8.38
CA GLN A 321 -26.75 17.05 -9.80
C GLN A 321 -25.62 16.50 -10.67
N ILE A 322 -24.37 16.88 -10.39
CA ILE A 322 -23.22 16.43 -11.16
C ILE A 322 -23.05 14.91 -11.05
N ILE A 323 -23.18 14.38 -9.83
CA ILE A 323 -23.07 12.93 -9.62
C ILE A 323 -24.13 12.19 -10.43
N MET A 324 -25.38 12.62 -10.33
CA MET A 324 -26.50 11.91 -10.95
C MET A 324 -26.49 12.02 -12.48
N THR A 325 -26.11 13.18 -13.02
CA THR A 325 -26.18 13.41 -14.47
C THR A 325 -24.88 13.05 -15.22
N SER A 326 -23.72 13.18 -14.56
CA SER A 326 -22.42 13.09 -15.24
C SER A 326 -21.57 11.88 -14.80
N ILE A 327 -21.59 11.53 -13.54
CA ILE A 327 -20.69 10.50 -12.99
C ILE A 327 -21.38 9.14 -12.93
N LEU A 328 -22.57 9.07 -12.38
CA LEU A 328 -23.31 7.82 -12.20
C LEU A 328 -23.54 7.06 -13.51
N PRO A 329 -23.90 7.72 -14.64
CA PRO A 329 -24.01 6.99 -15.91
C PRO A 329 -22.72 6.29 -16.34
N CYS A 330 -21.56 6.92 -16.12
CA CYS A 330 -20.25 6.30 -16.40
C CYS A 330 -20.00 5.10 -15.47
N VAL A 331 -20.33 5.23 -14.20
CA VAL A 331 -20.16 4.18 -13.20
C VAL A 331 -21.04 2.98 -13.54
N LYS A 332 -22.27 3.19 -13.97
CA LYS A 332 -23.17 2.12 -14.39
C LYS A 332 -22.61 1.27 -15.53
N GLU A 333 -21.87 1.88 -16.43
CA GLU A 333 -21.17 1.14 -17.50
C GLU A 333 -19.94 0.40 -16.95
N LEU A 334 -19.19 1.01 -16.05
CA LEU A 334 -17.95 0.46 -15.51
C LEU A 334 -18.12 -0.76 -14.61
N VAL A 335 -19.27 -0.93 -13.97
CA VAL A 335 -19.54 -2.13 -13.15
C VAL A 335 -19.56 -3.40 -14.01
N ALA A 336 -19.76 -3.28 -15.31
CA ALA A 336 -19.73 -4.37 -16.27
C ALA A 336 -18.50 -4.32 -17.19
N ASP A 337 -17.47 -3.57 -16.84
CA ASP A 337 -16.25 -3.43 -17.65
C ASP A 337 -15.63 -4.80 -17.92
N SER A 338 -15.03 -4.98 -19.10
CA SER A 338 -14.38 -6.22 -19.50
C SER A 338 -13.12 -6.53 -18.67
N ASN A 339 -12.51 -5.52 -18.05
CA ASN A 339 -11.28 -5.67 -17.29
C ASN A 339 -11.57 -5.80 -15.79
N GLN A 340 -11.03 -6.86 -15.16
CA GLN A 340 -11.24 -7.13 -13.74
C GLN A 340 -10.67 -6.03 -12.83
N HIS A 341 -9.53 -5.43 -13.22
CA HIS A 341 -8.88 -4.40 -12.40
C HIS A 341 -9.68 -3.11 -12.36
N VAL A 342 -10.35 -2.78 -13.47
CA VAL A 342 -11.27 -1.64 -13.52
C VAL A 342 -12.44 -1.85 -12.58
N LYS A 343 -13.10 -3.01 -12.68
CA LYS A 343 -14.22 -3.37 -11.81
C LYS A 343 -13.81 -3.42 -10.34
N SER A 344 -12.64 -3.99 -10.06
CA SER A 344 -12.10 -4.10 -8.70
C SER A 344 -11.81 -2.73 -8.08
N ALA A 345 -11.18 -1.85 -8.85
CA ALA A 345 -10.90 -0.49 -8.41
C ALA A 345 -12.18 0.29 -8.09
N LEU A 346 -13.19 0.15 -8.96
CA LEU A 346 -14.49 0.78 -8.75
C LEU A 346 -15.20 0.22 -7.52
N ALA A 347 -15.20 -1.10 -7.36
CA ALA A 347 -15.86 -1.78 -6.24
C ALA A 347 -15.31 -1.33 -4.89
N SER A 348 -14.03 -1.00 -4.81
CA SER A 348 -13.40 -0.58 -3.56
C SER A 348 -13.85 0.80 -3.08
N VAL A 349 -14.43 1.63 -3.95
CA VAL A 349 -14.75 3.03 -3.61
C VAL A 349 -16.20 3.44 -3.89
N ILE A 350 -16.91 2.75 -4.80
CA ILE A 350 -18.21 3.22 -5.31
C ILE A 350 -19.26 3.42 -4.21
N MET A 351 -19.30 2.54 -3.21
CA MET A 351 -20.30 2.64 -2.14
C MET A 351 -20.04 3.81 -1.19
N GLY A 352 -18.84 4.40 -1.27
CA GLY A 352 -18.54 5.66 -0.59
C GLY A 352 -19.38 6.83 -1.10
N LEU A 353 -20.04 6.69 -2.24
CA LEU A 353 -21.01 7.68 -2.72
C LEU A 353 -22.30 7.69 -1.90
N SER A 354 -22.60 6.62 -1.19
CA SER A 354 -23.86 6.48 -0.43
C SER A 354 -24.12 7.64 0.55
N PRO A 355 -23.16 8.01 1.42
CA PRO A 355 -23.36 9.16 2.30
C PRO A 355 -23.55 10.49 1.57
N ILE A 356 -23.00 10.59 0.36
CA ILE A 356 -23.04 11.82 -0.43
C ILE A 356 -24.40 11.99 -1.13
N VAL A 357 -24.92 10.91 -1.72
CA VAL A 357 -26.16 10.96 -2.51
C VAL A 357 -27.42 10.74 -1.68
N GLY A 358 -27.28 10.21 -0.45
CA GLY A 358 -28.38 10.00 0.47
C GLY A 358 -29.15 8.70 0.26
N ARG A 359 -30.14 8.47 1.15
CA ARG A 359 -30.88 7.21 1.24
C ARG A 359 -31.61 6.83 -0.07
N ASN A 360 -32.39 7.73 -0.62
CA ASN A 360 -33.23 7.42 -1.80
C ASN A 360 -32.40 7.10 -3.02
N ASN A 361 -31.35 7.89 -3.28
CA ASN A 361 -30.45 7.65 -4.41
C ASN A 361 -29.61 6.39 -4.22
N THR A 362 -29.25 6.08 -2.99
CA THR A 362 -28.53 4.83 -2.67
C THR A 362 -29.40 3.61 -3.00
N ILE A 363 -30.66 3.63 -2.58
CA ILE A 363 -31.60 2.50 -2.85
C ILE A 363 -31.84 2.37 -4.35
N GLU A 364 -32.11 3.48 -5.02
CA GLU A 364 -32.48 3.45 -6.43
C GLU A 364 -31.30 3.16 -7.36
N HIS A 365 -30.11 3.70 -7.09
CA HIS A 365 -28.99 3.69 -8.03
C HIS A 365 -27.76 2.90 -7.59
N LEU A 366 -27.38 2.97 -6.31
CA LEU A 366 -26.16 2.32 -5.84
C LEU A 366 -26.37 0.86 -5.45
N LEU A 367 -27.47 0.56 -4.80
CA LEU A 367 -27.77 -0.81 -4.35
C LEU A 367 -27.84 -1.79 -5.52
N PRO A 368 -28.47 -1.47 -6.67
CA PRO A 368 -28.40 -2.35 -7.84
C PRO A 368 -26.99 -2.63 -8.32
N LEU A 369 -26.09 -1.63 -8.26
CA LEU A 369 -24.69 -1.80 -8.64
C LEU A 369 -23.94 -2.69 -7.67
N PHE A 370 -24.23 -2.57 -6.39
CA PHE A 370 -23.70 -3.47 -5.35
C PHE A 370 -24.07 -4.92 -5.68
N LEU A 371 -25.33 -5.18 -5.99
CA LEU A 371 -25.80 -6.52 -6.30
C LEU A 371 -25.16 -7.10 -7.56
N ILE A 372 -24.93 -6.28 -8.58
CA ILE A 372 -24.23 -6.70 -9.78
C ILE A 372 -22.78 -7.13 -9.43
N GLN A 373 -22.07 -6.33 -8.65
CA GLN A 373 -20.68 -6.63 -8.30
C GLN A 373 -20.56 -7.78 -7.29
N LEU A 374 -21.55 -7.99 -6.46
CA LEU A 374 -21.61 -9.16 -5.58
C LEU A 374 -21.63 -10.47 -6.37
N LYS A 375 -22.23 -10.44 -7.56
CA LYS A 375 -22.35 -11.59 -8.46
C LYS A 375 -21.25 -11.64 -9.53
N ASP A 376 -20.26 -10.77 -9.46
CA ASP A 376 -19.18 -10.72 -10.46
C ASP A 376 -18.40 -12.04 -10.50
N GLU A 377 -17.91 -12.39 -11.68
CA GLU A 377 -17.13 -13.62 -11.87
C GLU A 377 -15.76 -13.58 -11.15
N TRP A 378 -15.21 -12.38 -10.89
CA TRP A 378 -13.90 -12.22 -10.29
C TRP A 378 -13.99 -12.10 -8.77
N PRO A 379 -13.27 -12.97 -8.01
CA PRO A 379 -13.29 -12.92 -6.55
C PRO A 379 -12.88 -11.58 -5.94
N GLU A 380 -11.91 -10.91 -6.53
CA GLU A 380 -11.42 -9.61 -6.03
C GLU A 380 -12.52 -8.55 -6.06
N VAL A 381 -13.32 -8.53 -7.13
CA VAL A 381 -14.45 -7.60 -7.27
C VAL A 381 -15.47 -7.87 -6.16
N ARG A 382 -15.85 -9.13 -5.96
CA ARG A 382 -16.79 -9.54 -4.91
C ARG A 382 -16.29 -9.14 -3.52
N LEU A 383 -15.02 -9.41 -3.23
CA LEU A 383 -14.42 -9.06 -1.94
C LEU A 383 -14.42 -7.55 -1.70
N ASN A 384 -14.03 -6.78 -2.70
CA ASN A 384 -13.97 -5.32 -2.59
C ASN A 384 -15.35 -4.71 -2.35
N ILE A 385 -16.38 -5.18 -3.05
CA ILE A 385 -17.72 -4.63 -2.86
C ILE A 385 -18.31 -5.01 -1.49
N ILE A 386 -18.11 -6.23 -1.04
CA ILE A 386 -18.57 -6.67 0.28
C ILE A 386 -17.88 -5.87 1.39
N SER A 387 -16.60 -5.56 1.21
CA SER A 387 -15.83 -4.79 2.21
C SER A 387 -16.38 -3.39 2.46
N THR A 388 -17.20 -2.87 1.55
CA THR A 388 -17.81 -1.54 1.66
C THR A 388 -19.31 -1.57 2.01
N LEU A 389 -19.82 -2.73 2.42
CA LEU A 389 -21.22 -2.90 2.76
C LEU A 389 -21.69 -1.96 3.88
N ASP A 390 -20.81 -1.69 4.84
CA ASP A 390 -21.07 -0.77 5.95
C ASP A 390 -21.43 0.63 5.48
N CYS A 391 -20.85 1.10 4.38
CA CYS A 391 -21.17 2.42 3.81
C CYS A 391 -22.65 2.54 3.42
N ILE A 392 -23.21 1.47 2.85
CA ILE A 392 -24.62 1.42 2.48
C ILE A 392 -25.49 1.26 3.74
N ASN A 393 -25.09 0.34 4.61
CA ASN A 393 -25.86 0.03 5.83
C ASN A 393 -26.02 1.27 6.72
N ASP A 394 -24.99 2.09 6.83
CA ASP A 394 -25.03 3.32 7.63
C ASP A 394 -26.06 4.34 7.09
N VAL A 395 -26.32 4.31 5.79
CA VAL A 395 -27.23 5.25 5.12
C VAL A 395 -28.65 4.74 5.06
N ILE A 396 -28.87 3.49 4.63
CA ILE A 396 -30.21 2.95 4.41
C ILE A 396 -30.76 2.11 5.57
N GLY A 397 -29.88 1.65 6.46
CA GLY A 397 -30.24 0.81 7.59
C GLY A 397 -30.40 -0.65 7.25
N ILE A 398 -30.34 -1.49 8.30
CA ILE A 398 -30.31 -2.95 8.17
C ILE A 398 -31.61 -3.54 7.60
N GLN A 399 -32.76 -2.93 7.90
CA GLN A 399 -34.05 -3.43 7.40
C GLN A 399 -34.15 -3.31 5.88
N GLN A 400 -33.84 -2.13 5.36
CA GLN A 400 -33.87 -1.89 3.91
C GLN A 400 -32.82 -2.71 3.19
N LEU A 401 -31.61 -2.77 3.75
CA LEU A 401 -30.52 -3.54 3.19
C LEU A 401 -30.88 -5.03 3.14
N SER A 402 -31.49 -5.55 4.21
CA SER A 402 -31.97 -6.94 4.29
C SER A 402 -32.94 -7.28 3.18
N GLN A 403 -33.91 -6.41 2.92
CA GLN A 403 -34.93 -6.66 1.89
C GLN A 403 -34.33 -6.84 0.49
N SER A 404 -33.25 -6.12 0.19
CA SER A 404 -32.64 -6.12 -1.14
C SER A 404 -31.47 -7.11 -1.24
N LEU A 405 -30.66 -7.22 -0.19
CA LEU A 405 -29.45 -8.04 -0.20
C LEU A 405 -29.72 -9.52 0.06
N LEU A 406 -30.62 -9.84 1.00
CA LEU A 406 -30.88 -11.22 1.40
C LEU A 406 -31.31 -12.12 0.24
N PRO A 407 -32.24 -11.71 -0.64
CA PRO A 407 -32.59 -12.54 -1.80
C PRO A 407 -31.38 -12.87 -2.70
N ALA A 408 -30.46 -11.92 -2.88
CA ALA A 408 -29.26 -12.14 -3.68
C ALA A 408 -28.30 -13.14 -3.00
N ILE A 409 -28.14 -13.04 -1.68
CA ILE A 409 -27.32 -13.99 -0.90
C ILE A 409 -27.91 -15.39 -0.99
N VAL A 410 -29.22 -15.52 -0.79
CA VAL A 410 -29.92 -16.80 -0.86
C VAL A 410 -29.80 -17.43 -2.25
N GLU A 411 -29.96 -16.62 -3.30
CA GLU A 411 -29.81 -17.10 -4.68
C GLU A 411 -28.40 -17.67 -4.92
N LEU A 412 -27.36 -16.98 -4.45
CA LEU A 412 -25.98 -17.45 -4.56
C LEU A 412 -25.71 -18.68 -3.67
N ALA A 413 -26.28 -18.72 -2.48
CA ALA A 413 -26.11 -19.80 -1.51
C ALA A 413 -26.75 -21.10 -1.97
N GLU A 414 -27.80 -21.03 -2.75
CA GLU A 414 -28.58 -22.16 -3.24
C GLU A 414 -28.36 -22.46 -4.72
N ASP A 415 -27.39 -21.84 -5.35
CA ASP A 415 -27.07 -22.04 -6.77
C ASP A 415 -26.77 -23.52 -7.04
N SER A 416 -27.21 -24.02 -8.18
CA SER A 416 -26.98 -25.40 -8.59
C SER A 416 -25.52 -25.74 -8.81
N LYS A 417 -24.72 -24.74 -9.16
CA LYS A 417 -23.26 -24.87 -9.37
C LYS A 417 -22.55 -24.74 -8.04
N TRP A 418 -21.83 -25.78 -7.64
CA TRP A 418 -21.15 -25.79 -6.34
C TRP A 418 -20.08 -24.69 -6.23
N ARG A 419 -19.45 -24.30 -7.33
CA ARG A 419 -18.43 -23.23 -7.31
C ARG A 419 -19.02 -21.86 -6.99
N VAL A 420 -20.27 -21.61 -7.40
CA VAL A 420 -21.00 -20.39 -7.05
C VAL A 420 -21.31 -20.40 -5.55
N ARG A 421 -21.79 -21.54 -5.03
CA ARG A 421 -22.03 -21.69 -3.59
C ARG A 421 -20.74 -21.50 -2.79
N LEU A 422 -19.64 -22.08 -3.27
CA LEU A 422 -18.33 -21.92 -2.61
C LEU A 422 -17.92 -20.45 -2.49
N ALA A 423 -18.13 -19.68 -3.53
CA ALA A 423 -17.77 -18.26 -3.55
C ALA A 423 -18.47 -17.47 -2.44
N ILE A 424 -19.79 -17.69 -2.25
CA ILE A 424 -20.52 -16.96 -1.20
C ILE A 424 -20.15 -17.45 0.22
N ILE A 425 -19.83 -18.74 0.37
CA ILE A 425 -19.37 -19.27 1.67
C ILE A 425 -18.09 -18.57 2.12
N GLU A 426 -17.14 -18.37 1.21
CA GLU A 426 -15.87 -17.72 1.51
C GLU A 426 -16.05 -16.29 2.01
N TYR A 427 -17.10 -15.60 1.58
CA TYR A 427 -17.37 -14.22 2.00
C TYR A 427 -18.36 -14.12 3.17
N MET A 428 -18.97 -15.23 3.57
CA MET A 428 -19.97 -15.23 4.64
C MET A 428 -19.44 -14.68 5.97
N PRO A 429 -18.21 -15.01 6.43
CA PRO A 429 -17.69 -14.43 7.66
C PRO A 429 -17.60 -12.92 7.62
N LEU A 430 -17.20 -12.34 6.48
CA LEU A 430 -17.12 -10.89 6.30
C LEU A 430 -18.53 -10.27 6.32
N LEU A 431 -19.48 -10.86 5.61
CA LEU A 431 -20.88 -10.43 5.59
C LEU A 431 -21.48 -10.46 7.00
N ALA A 432 -21.27 -11.55 7.73
CA ALA A 432 -21.76 -11.70 9.09
C ALA A 432 -21.18 -10.60 10.02
N GLY A 433 -19.89 -10.34 9.91
CA GLY A 433 -19.23 -9.33 10.71
C GLY A 433 -19.77 -7.93 10.46
N GLN A 434 -20.05 -7.59 9.21
CA GLN A 434 -20.59 -6.27 8.84
C GLN A 434 -22.07 -6.12 9.17
N LEU A 435 -22.87 -7.18 9.02
CA LEU A 435 -24.31 -7.14 9.26
C LEU A 435 -24.69 -7.37 10.72
N GLY A 436 -23.83 -7.99 11.52
CA GLY A 436 -23.98 -8.17 12.95
C GLY A 436 -24.59 -9.50 13.37
N GLN A 437 -24.49 -9.79 14.69
CA GLN A 437 -24.95 -11.05 15.29
C GLN A 437 -26.44 -11.29 15.12
N GLU A 438 -27.25 -10.28 15.37
CA GLU A 438 -28.70 -10.40 15.29
C GLU A 438 -29.17 -10.77 13.90
N PHE A 439 -28.66 -10.07 12.89
CA PHE A 439 -28.96 -10.37 11.50
C PHE A 439 -28.50 -11.79 11.11
N PHE A 440 -27.31 -12.17 11.53
CA PHE A 440 -26.79 -13.51 11.28
C PHE A 440 -27.72 -14.58 11.88
N ASN A 441 -28.09 -14.43 13.13
CA ASN A 441 -28.94 -15.40 13.81
C ASN A 441 -30.32 -15.57 13.15
N GLN A 442 -30.87 -14.47 12.68
CA GLN A 442 -32.20 -14.47 12.08
C GLN A 442 -32.25 -14.91 10.62
N LYS A 443 -31.22 -14.53 9.84
CA LYS A 443 -31.27 -14.59 8.38
C LYS A 443 -30.22 -15.46 7.71
N LEU A 444 -29.03 -15.60 8.30
CA LEU A 444 -27.89 -16.24 7.64
C LEU A 444 -27.52 -17.59 8.26
N ARG A 445 -27.84 -17.81 9.52
CA ARG A 445 -27.42 -19.01 10.26
C ARG A 445 -27.88 -20.29 9.57
N ASP A 446 -29.13 -20.36 9.14
CA ASP A 446 -29.68 -21.55 8.51
C ASP A 446 -29.01 -21.88 7.17
N LEU A 447 -28.62 -20.86 6.42
CA LEU A 447 -27.85 -21.06 5.19
C LEU A 447 -26.50 -21.75 5.50
N CYS A 448 -25.84 -21.31 6.56
CA CYS A 448 -24.55 -21.89 6.98
C CYS A 448 -24.72 -23.36 7.40
N PHE A 449 -25.76 -23.69 8.11
CA PHE A 449 -26.06 -25.09 8.47
C PHE A 449 -26.41 -25.94 7.26
N ASN A 450 -27.15 -25.41 6.30
CA ASN A 450 -27.46 -26.12 5.06
C ASN A 450 -26.20 -26.50 4.28
N TRP A 451 -25.18 -25.63 4.26
CA TRP A 451 -23.91 -25.95 3.62
C TRP A 451 -23.16 -27.11 4.30
N LEU A 452 -23.28 -27.25 5.61
CA LEU A 452 -22.68 -28.39 6.33
C LEU A 452 -23.27 -29.72 5.87
N ASN A 453 -24.49 -29.72 5.35
CA ASN A 453 -25.19 -30.88 4.84
C ASN A 453 -25.20 -30.99 3.31
N ASP A 454 -24.38 -30.16 2.63
CA ASP A 454 -24.31 -30.17 1.17
C ASP A 454 -23.78 -31.49 0.64
N HIS A 455 -24.27 -31.91 -0.53
CA HIS A 455 -23.84 -33.16 -1.15
C HIS A 455 -22.41 -33.10 -1.71
N VAL A 456 -21.86 -31.90 -1.93
CA VAL A 456 -20.48 -31.71 -2.42
C VAL A 456 -19.53 -31.61 -1.24
N TYR A 457 -18.48 -32.43 -1.22
CA TYR A 457 -17.50 -32.44 -0.12
C TYR A 457 -16.79 -31.07 0.04
N ALA A 458 -16.39 -30.45 -1.06
CA ALA A 458 -15.72 -29.15 -1.02
C ALA A 458 -16.59 -28.10 -0.32
N ILE A 459 -17.90 -28.14 -0.49
CA ILE A 459 -18.84 -27.23 0.19
C ILE A 459 -18.90 -27.54 1.69
N ARG A 460 -18.99 -28.82 2.07
CA ARG A 460 -18.98 -29.20 3.50
C ARG A 460 -17.71 -28.75 4.19
N GLU A 461 -16.55 -28.94 3.54
CA GLU A 461 -15.26 -28.49 4.07
C GLU A 461 -15.20 -26.96 4.25
N ALA A 462 -15.61 -26.21 3.23
CA ALA A 462 -15.67 -24.75 3.28
C ALA A 462 -16.65 -24.26 4.35
N ALA A 463 -17.79 -24.94 4.48
CA ALA A 463 -18.79 -24.62 5.50
C ALA A 463 -18.25 -24.82 6.92
N THR A 464 -17.43 -25.84 7.13
CA THR A 464 -16.77 -26.10 8.41
C THR A 464 -15.80 -24.97 8.75
N LEU A 465 -14.98 -24.56 7.80
CA LEU A 465 -14.05 -23.43 7.97
C LEU A 465 -14.80 -22.12 8.19
N ASN A 466 -15.92 -21.93 7.50
CA ASN A 466 -16.81 -20.78 7.69
C ASN A 466 -17.30 -20.69 9.15
N MET A 467 -17.75 -21.81 9.73
CA MET A 467 -18.18 -21.83 11.13
C MET A 467 -17.07 -21.40 12.08
N LYS A 468 -15.84 -21.85 11.85
CA LYS A 468 -14.68 -21.42 12.63
C LYS A 468 -14.51 -19.90 12.57
N LYS A 469 -14.56 -19.32 11.38
CA LYS A 469 -14.39 -17.87 11.19
C LYS A 469 -15.52 -17.05 11.81
N ILE A 470 -16.76 -17.57 11.75
CA ILE A 470 -17.90 -16.92 12.41
C ILE A 470 -17.71 -16.91 13.94
N VAL A 471 -17.24 -18.00 14.51
CA VAL A 471 -16.94 -18.08 15.95
C VAL A 471 -15.81 -17.09 16.33
N GLN A 472 -14.78 -16.98 15.50
CA GLN A 472 -13.71 -16.00 15.72
C GLN A 472 -14.27 -14.57 15.72
N THR A 473 -15.22 -14.28 14.85
CA THR A 473 -15.82 -12.96 14.72
C THR A 473 -16.75 -12.61 15.90
N PHE A 474 -17.59 -13.54 16.33
CA PHE A 474 -18.64 -13.28 17.33
C PHE A 474 -18.29 -13.76 18.74
N GLY A 475 -17.30 -14.65 18.87
CA GLY A 475 -16.84 -15.14 20.15
C GLY A 475 -17.46 -16.45 20.58
N THR A 476 -16.78 -17.13 21.54
CA THR A 476 -17.15 -18.45 22.04
C THR A 476 -18.48 -18.46 22.79
N GLN A 477 -18.76 -17.44 23.58
CA GLN A 477 -20.01 -17.36 24.35
C GLN A 477 -21.21 -17.29 23.41
N TRP A 478 -21.11 -16.48 22.36
CA TRP A 478 -22.14 -16.42 21.34
C TRP A 478 -22.29 -17.78 20.62
N ALA A 479 -21.18 -18.43 20.30
CA ALA A 479 -21.18 -19.71 19.61
C ALA A 479 -21.85 -20.79 20.42
N GLU A 480 -21.62 -20.88 21.73
CA GLU A 480 -22.25 -21.83 22.62
C GLU A 480 -23.76 -21.64 22.62
N THR A 481 -24.22 -20.39 22.68
CA THR A 481 -25.66 -20.09 22.71
C THR A 481 -26.34 -20.37 21.37
N ASN A 482 -25.67 -20.10 20.24
CA ASN A 482 -26.35 -20.00 18.95
C ASN A 482 -26.04 -21.11 17.94
N ILE A 483 -24.85 -21.73 17.97
CA ILE A 483 -24.46 -22.66 16.90
C ILE A 483 -23.92 -24.03 17.39
N ILE A 484 -23.21 -24.10 18.50
CA ILE A 484 -22.48 -25.32 18.89
C ILE A 484 -23.41 -26.52 19.06
N ASN A 485 -24.48 -26.37 19.81
CA ASN A 485 -25.42 -27.48 20.03
C ASN A 485 -26.02 -27.99 18.74
N GLN A 486 -26.31 -27.10 17.82
CA GLN A 486 -26.91 -27.49 16.54
C GLN A 486 -25.89 -28.20 15.63
N ILE A 487 -24.63 -27.84 15.70
CA ILE A 487 -23.55 -28.58 15.02
C ILE A 487 -23.42 -29.98 15.63
N LEU A 488 -23.38 -30.07 16.95
CA LEU A 488 -23.16 -31.33 17.64
C LEU A 488 -24.30 -32.33 17.41
N VAL A 489 -25.52 -31.87 17.22
CA VAL A 489 -26.68 -32.72 16.92
C VAL A 489 -26.47 -33.57 15.66
N MET A 490 -25.57 -33.18 14.76
CA MET A 490 -25.24 -33.95 13.57
C MET A 490 -24.70 -35.35 13.86
N TYR A 491 -24.24 -35.63 15.08
CA TYR A 491 -23.83 -36.98 15.48
C TYR A 491 -24.94 -38.02 15.39
N LYS A 492 -26.20 -37.59 15.42
CA LYS A 492 -27.39 -38.44 15.34
C LYS A 492 -27.84 -38.68 13.89
N ASN A 493 -27.22 -38.05 12.91
CA ASN A 493 -27.69 -38.20 11.53
C ASN A 493 -27.51 -39.62 11.03
N SER A 494 -28.48 -40.12 10.28
CA SER A 494 -28.48 -41.49 9.73
C SER A 494 -27.36 -41.68 8.69
N ASN A 495 -26.95 -40.63 7.99
CA ASN A 495 -25.86 -40.65 7.03
C ASN A 495 -24.50 -40.41 7.75
N TYR A 496 -23.62 -41.41 7.65
CA TYR A 496 -22.30 -41.32 8.30
C TYR A 496 -21.47 -40.14 7.84
N LEU A 497 -21.67 -39.65 6.60
CA LEU A 497 -20.96 -38.48 6.09
C LEU A 497 -21.25 -37.23 6.94
N HIS A 498 -22.47 -37.07 7.39
CA HIS A 498 -22.86 -35.95 8.27
C HIS A 498 -22.33 -36.15 9.69
N ARG A 499 -22.24 -37.38 10.16
CA ARG A 499 -21.58 -37.67 11.44
C ARG A 499 -20.08 -37.32 11.37
N MET A 500 -19.43 -37.62 10.23
CA MET A 500 -18.04 -37.19 9.99
C MET A 500 -17.92 -35.68 9.94
N THR A 501 -18.86 -34.98 9.31
CA THR A 501 -18.87 -33.52 9.27
C THR A 501 -18.92 -32.91 10.67
N CYS A 502 -19.68 -33.56 11.59
CA CYS A 502 -19.69 -33.16 13.00
C CYS A 502 -18.25 -33.17 13.59
N LEU A 503 -17.52 -34.26 13.35
CA LEU A 503 -16.13 -34.38 13.80
C LEU A 503 -15.20 -33.31 13.15
N PHE A 504 -15.40 -33.05 11.87
CA PHE A 504 -14.62 -32.03 11.16
C PHE A 504 -14.90 -30.62 11.71
N CYS A 505 -16.15 -30.32 12.09
CA CYS A 505 -16.51 -29.08 12.77
C CYS A 505 -15.83 -28.97 14.13
N ILE A 506 -15.81 -30.05 14.90
CA ILE A 506 -15.14 -30.11 16.20
C ILE A 506 -13.65 -29.80 16.00
N ASN A 507 -13.00 -30.45 15.02
CA ASN A 507 -11.59 -30.18 14.70
C ASN A 507 -11.33 -28.69 14.39
N ALA A 508 -12.17 -28.10 13.56
CA ALA A 508 -12.03 -26.71 13.17
C ALA A 508 -12.28 -25.75 14.35
N LEU A 509 -13.30 -26.02 15.15
CA LEU A 509 -13.73 -25.17 16.25
C LEU A 509 -12.82 -25.28 17.49
N ALA A 510 -12.05 -26.36 17.63
CA ALA A 510 -11.14 -26.56 18.76
C ALA A 510 -10.15 -25.41 18.90
N ASP A 511 -9.65 -24.90 17.78
CA ASP A 511 -8.66 -23.81 17.78
C ASP A 511 -9.22 -22.50 18.36
N VAL A 512 -10.55 -22.32 18.35
CA VAL A 512 -11.19 -21.04 18.68
C VAL A 512 -12.14 -21.11 19.87
N CYS A 513 -12.53 -22.32 20.32
CA CYS A 513 -13.49 -22.48 21.40
C CYS A 513 -12.90 -22.62 22.79
N GLY A 514 -11.68 -23.16 22.88
CA GLY A 514 -10.97 -23.32 24.18
C GLY A 514 -11.33 -24.59 24.93
N ALA A 515 -10.54 -24.86 25.97
CA ALA A 515 -10.58 -26.11 26.76
C ALA A 515 -11.94 -26.40 27.41
N ASP A 516 -12.59 -25.38 27.95
CA ASP A 516 -13.87 -25.57 28.65
C ASP A 516 -14.95 -26.14 27.71
N ILE A 517 -15.09 -25.58 26.54
CA ILE A 517 -16.10 -26.08 25.56
C ILE A 517 -15.70 -27.45 25.03
N ILE A 518 -14.43 -27.71 24.82
CA ILE A 518 -13.93 -29.00 24.39
C ILE A 518 -14.32 -30.06 25.41
N GLU A 519 -14.06 -29.84 26.70
CA GLU A 519 -14.38 -30.81 27.76
C GLU A 519 -15.89 -31.00 27.97
N ARG A 520 -16.63 -29.89 28.04
CA ARG A 520 -18.07 -29.96 28.35
C ARG A 520 -18.92 -30.45 27.20
N LEU A 521 -18.59 -30.07 25.98
CA LEU A 521 -19.49 -30.25 24.84
C LEU A 521 -18.90 -31.19 23.79
N PHE A 522 -17.62 -31.06 23.44
CA PHE A 522 -17.04 -31.84 22.36
C PHE A 522 -16.69 -33.26 22.77
N LEU A 523 -16.05 -33.47 23.90
CA LEU A 523 -15.65 -34.80 24.35
C LEU A 523 -16.82 -35.75 24.57
N PRO A 524 -17.96 -35.35 25.17
CA PRO A 524 -19.11 -36.24 25.27
C PRO A 524 -19.64 -36.71 23.92
N THR A 525 -19.69 -35.83 22.94
CA THR A 525 -20.13 -36.15 21.57
C THR A 525 -19.13 -37.10 20.89
N ILE A 526 -17.85 -36.87 21.05
CA ILE A 526 -16.79 -37.74 20.50
C ILE A 526 -16.88 -39.13 21.11
N LYS A 527 -17.15 -39.23 22.42
CA LYS A 527 -17.31 -40.50 23.11
C LYS A 527 -18.44 -41.35 22.49
N VAL A 528 -19.57 -40.73 22.18
CA VAL A 528 -20.66 -41.40 21.50
C VAL A 528 -20.24 -41.90 20.12
N LEU A 529 -19.55 -41.07 19.35
CA LEU A 529 -19.09 -41.42 18.00
C LEU A 529 -17.96 -42.46 18.01
N SER A 530 -17.27 -42.66 19.12
CA SER A 530 -16.22 -43.69 19.24
C SER A 530 -16.72 -45.10 19.09
N THR A 531 -18.01 -45.33 19.26
CA THR A 531 -18.70 -46.64 19.07
C THR A 531 -19.56 -46.70 17.83
N ASP A 532 -19.33 -45.77 16.88
CA ASP A 532 -20.11 -45.71 15.64
C ASP A 532 -19.94 -47.01 14.81
N PRO A 533 -21.01 -47.49 14.18
CA PRO A 533 -20.93 -48.70 13.35
C PRO A 533 -19.99 -48.56 12.14
N VAL A 534 -19.74 -47.33 11.66
CA VAL A 534 -18.91 -47.08 10.49
C VAL A 534 -17.45 -46.84 10.90
N ALA A 535 -16.52 -47.63 10.36
CA ALA A 535 -15.11 -47.54 10.67
C ALA A 535 -14.50 -46.15 10.34
N ASN A 536 -14.94 -45.53 9.25
CA ASN A 536 -14.48 -44.19 8.87
C ASN A 536 -14.79 -43.15 9.96
N VAL A 537 -15.93 -43.26 10.63
CA VAL A 537 -16.28 -42.38 11.75
C VAL A 537 -15.35 -42.67 12.93
N ARG A 538 -15.10 -43.92 13.26
CA ARG A 538 -14.25 -44.32 14.39
C ARG A 538 -12.81 -43.85 14.21
N PHE A 539 -12.20 -44.03 13.02
CA PHE A 539 -10.82 -43.55 12.87
C PHE A 539 -10.72 -42.01 12.86
N ASN A 540 -11.77 -41.33 12.38
CA ASN A 540 -11.81 -39.86 12.49
C ASN A 540 -11.98 -39.40 13.94
N VAL A 541 -12.62 -40.19 14.80
CA VAL A 541 -12.62 -39.96 16.26
C VAL A 541 -11.17 -39.96 16.78
N ALA A 542 -10.37 -40.95 16.40
CA ALA A 542 -8.97 -41.04 16.81
C ALA A 542 -8.16 -39.81 16.36
N LYS A 543 -8.33 -39.40 15.09
CA LYS A 543 -7.66 -38.21 14.56
C LYS A 543 -8.10 -36.95 15.29
N THR A 544 -9.38 -36.83 15.61
CA THR A 544 -9.92 -35.68 16.32
C THR A 544 -9.35 -35.59 17.72
N LEU A 545 -9.26 -36.70 18.46
CA LEU A 545 -8.66 -36.72 19.79
C LEU A 545 -7.19 -36.34 19.77
N GLN A 546 -6.45 -36.74 18.75
CA GLN A 546 -5.06 -36.31 18.57
C GLN A 546 -4.98 -34.80 18.42
N LYS A 547 -5.87 -34.20 17.63
CA LYS A 547 -5.89 -32.76 17.42
C LYS A 547 -6.31 -31.98 18.66
N LEU A 548 -7.24 -32.52 19.45
CA LEU A 548 -7.77 -31.86 20.65
C LEU A 548 -6.79 -31.90 21.82
N SER A 549 -5.93 -32.92 21.89
CA SER A 549 -5.05 -33.15 23.04
C SER A 549 -4.18 -31.95 23.42
N PRO A 550 -3.59 -31.19 22.46
CA PRO A 550 -2.80 -30.00 22.81
C PRO A 550 -3.59 -28.91 23.54
N PHE A 551 -4.91 -28.89 23.41
CA PHE A 551 -5.78 -27.88 24.03
C PHE A 551 -6.27 -28.31 25.42
N LEU A 552 -5.93 -29.52 25.87
CA LEU A 552 -6.41 -30.12 27.11
C LEU A 552 -5.27 -30.28 28.12
N ASP A 553 -5.59 -30.20 29.41
CA ASP A 553 -4.64 -30.53 30.44
C ASP A 553 -4.49 -32.06 30.59
N GLN A 554 -3.47 -32.50 31.35
CA GLN A 554 -3.19 -33.92 31.50
C GLN A 554 -4.34 -34.68 32.21
N ALA A 555 -5.01 -34.01 33.14
CA ALA A 555 -6.16 -34.63 33.86
C ALA A 555 -7.30 -34.92 32.87
N ALA A 556 -7.62 -34.00 31.98
CA ALA A 556 -8.66 -34.18 30.95
C ALA A 556 -8.27 -35.28 29.95
N ILE A 557 -7.02 -35.34 29.55
CA ILE A 557 -6.49 -36.37 28.67
C ILE A 557 -6.63 -37.75 29.34
N ASP A 558 -6.25 -37.88 30.59
CA ASP A 558 -6.31 -39.15 31.34
C ASP A 558 -7.74 -39.62 31.55
N GLU A 559 -8.64 -38.71 31.86
CA GLU A 559 -10.05 -39.04 32.15
C GLU A 559 -10.86 -39.31 30.91
N HIS A 560 -10.70 -38.55 29.83
CA HIS A 560 -11.61 -38.57 28.68
C HIS A 560 -10.96 -39.08 27.40
N VAL A 561 -9.71 -38.79 27.12
CA VAL A 561 -9.07 -39.10 25.82
C VAL A 561 -8.47 -40.51 25.83
N LYS A 562 -7.65 -40.84 26.83
CA LYS A 562 -7.00 -42.15 26.92
C LYS A 562 -7.93 -43.34 26.91
N PRO A 563 -9.03 -43.35 27.69
CA PRO A 563 -9.96 -44.51 27.68
C PRO A 563 -10.54 -44.76 26.28
N ILE A 564 -10.86 -43.70 25.54
CA ILE A 564 -11.43 -43.84 24.18
C ILE A 564 -10.36 -44.38 23.24
N LEU A 565 -9.14 -43.86 23.28
CA LEU A 565 -8.04 -44.30 22.41
C LEU A 565 -7.61 -45.73 22.69
N GLU A 566 -7.57 -46.14 23.97
CA GLU A 566 -7.28 -47.52 24.35
C GLU A 566 -8.31 -48.49 23.76
N LYS A 567 -9.60 -48.15 23.80
CA LYS A 567 -10.65 -48.94 23.20
C LYS A 567 -10.54 -49.01 21.68
N LEU A 568 -10.26 -47.88 21.02
CA LEU A 568 -10.09 -47.83 19.56
C LEU A 568 -8.83 -48.58 19.11
N ASN A 569 -7.81 -48.66 19.95
CA ASN A 569 -6.58 -49.39 19.64
C ASN A 569 -6.83 -50.94 19.58
N THR A 570 -7.93 -51.41 20.10
CA THR A 570 -8.34 -52.81 20.03
C THR A 570 -9.41 -53.09 18.96
N ASP A 571 -9.67 -52.09 18.08
CA ASP A 571 -10.67 -52.19 17.04
C ASP A 571 -10.31 -53.27 16.00
N THR A 572 -11.31 -53.85 15.35
CA THR A 572 -11.12 -54.82 14.27
C THR A 572 -10.61 -54.21 12.97
N ASP A 573 -10.84 -52.92 12.76
CA ASP A 573 -10.41 -52.19 11.58
C ASP A 573 -8.95 -51.74 11.72
N VAL A 574 -8.14 -51.99 10.70
CA VAL A 574 -6.70 -51.68 10.67
C VAL A 574 -6.43 -50.19 10.75
N ASP A 575 -7.22 -49.38 10.04
CA ASP A 575 -7.04 -47.92 10.01
C ASP A 575 -7.43 -47.29 11.35
N VAL A 576 -8.48 -47.78 11.99
CA VAL A 576 -8.89 -47.34 13.31
C VAL A 576 -7.78 -47.60 14.32
N LYS A 577 -7.20 -48.82 14.31
CA LYS A 577 -6.05 -49.17 15.19
C LYS A 577 -4.85 -48.25 14.95
N TYR A 578 -4.53 -48.02 13.68
CA TYR A 578 -3.36 -47.22 13.31
C TYR A 578 -3.48 -45.79 13.85
N PHE A 579 -4.62 -45.13 13.57
CA PHE A 579 -4.80 -43.74 14.00
C PHE A 579 -4.96 -43.62 15.51
N ALA A 580 -5.53 -44.61 16.17
CA ALA A 580 -5.60 -44.66 17.63
C ALA A 580 -4.22 -44.79 18.25
N SER A 581 -3.35 -45.62 17.67
CA SER A 581 -1.96 -45.79 18.09
C SER A 581 -1.16 -44.50 17.93
N GLU A 582 -1.29 -43.83 16.78
CA GLU A 582 -0.65 -42.55 16.52
C GLU A 582 -1.10 -41.45 17.52
N ALA A 583 -2.39 -41.40 17.80
CA ALA A 583 -2.96 -40.45 18.76
C ALA A 583 -2.49 -40.72 20.20
N MET A 584 -2.33 -41.99 20.58
CA MET A 584 -1.82 -42.38 21.90
C MET A 584 -0.35 -41.93 22.09
N VAL A 585 0.49 -42.09 21.06
CA VAL A 585 1.89 -41.64 21.10
C VAL A 585 1.95 -40.13 21.23
N SER A 586 1.16 -39.42 20.46
CA SER A 586 1.10 -37.97 20.47
C SER A 586 0.63 -37.42 21.83
N SER A 587 -0.40 -38.04 22.43
CA SER A 587 -0.94 -37.59 23.73
C SER A 587 -0.02 -37.93 24.91
N ALA A 588 0.80 -38.97 24.79
CA ALA A 588 1.77 -39.36 25.82
C ALA A 588 3.04 -38.49 25.79
N GLY A 589 3.37 -37.89 24.62
CA GLY A 589 4.54 -37.03 24.43
C GLY A 589 4.36 -35.59 24.89
N GLY A 590 3.16 -35.18 25.25
CA GLY A 590 2.86 -33.87 25.80
C GLY A 590 2.84 -33.87 27.30
#